data_5e652190213132eb142e29eab4f921a7
#
_entry.id   5e652190213132eb142e29eab4f921a7
#
_cell.length_a   1.000
_cell.length_b   1.000
_cell.length_c   1.000
_cell.angle_alpha   90.00
_cell.angle_beta   90.00
_cell.angle_gamma   90.00
#
_symmetry.space_group_name_H-M   'P 1'
#
loop_
_entity.id
_entity.type
_entity.pdbx_description
1 polymer ?
#
loop_
_entity_poly.entity_id
_entity_poly.type
_entity_poly.pdbx_seq_one_letter_code
_entity_poly.pdbx_strand_id
1 'polypeptide(L)'
;MSFNFFRAPALSALGAMLVVAGGANAVEPSNWQSFVSVTPVYQGKGDFDNGGDFSMSGALVRGGTAYNLGDGSRVGVTLNYDYYDFSFSNNNAFGTTAPWGTVQRYGVTVPMSFAVGDGWSVGFSPSVDWFKENGADSGDSLVWGATFTGAKKFADGNRLGLGVGAFSQIEKTKVFPFLMVDWRLSDRWRLINPLPTGPTGPAGLELDYRFDGGWTAGVGASYRVLRFRLSDTGPVSNGVGQESGVPVFLRVTRNFSEQMALHFYGGVVAGGKLRVENASGDKLREEDFDPAPLVGLTFVG
;
A
#
# COMPACT_ATOMS: atom_id res chain seq x y z
N MET A 1 -36.48 5.78 8.80
CA MET A 1 -35.03 5.97 8.73
C MET A 1 -34.53 5.17 7.51
N SER A 2 -34.40 5.84 6.37
CA SER A 2 -33.96 5.23 5.13
C SER A 2 -32.43 5.42 5.04
N PHE A 3 -31.69 4.34 5.16
CA PHE A 3 -30.25 4.31 4.94
C PHE A 3 -29.99 4.43 3.44
N ASN A 4 -29.60 5.61 2.96
CA ASN A 4 -29.03 5.77 1.64
C ASN A 4 -27.56 5.34 1.69
N PHE A 5 -27.31 4.05 1.49
CA PHE A 5 -25.99 3.50 1.24
C PHE A 5 -25.63 3.67 -0.23
N PHE A 6 -24.47 4.29 -0.47
CA PHE A 6 -23.73 4.28 -1.72
C PHE A 6 -24.41 4.85 -2.97
N ARG A 7 -24.26 6.15 -3.20
CA ARG A 7 -24.03 6.62 -4.57
C ARG A 7 -22.55 6.32 -4.91
N ALA A 8 -22.34 5.15 -5.47
CA ALA A 8 -21.07 4.82 -6.12
C ALA A 8 -20.93 5.76 -7.33
N PRO A 9 -19.85 6.55 -7.45
CA PRO A 9 -19.47 7.08 -8.75
C PRO A 9 -19.12 5.87 -9.63
N ALA A 10 -19.57 5.93 -10.85
CA ALA A 10 -19.61 4.87 -11.85
C ALA A 10 -18.38 3.96 -11.84
N LEU A 11 -18.57 2.71 -11.47
CA LEU A 11 -17.70 1.55 -11.75
C LEU A 11 -17.64 1.24 -13.27
N SER A 12 -17.57 2.25 -14.13
CA SER A 12 -17.54 2.08 -15.57
C SER A 12 -16.13 1.93 -16.16
N ALA A 13 -15.08 1.90 -15.32
CA ALA A 13 -13.71 1.66 -15.75
C ALA A 13 -13.15 0.29 -15.30
N LEU A 14 -13.93 -0.59 -14.68
CA LEU A 14 -13.56 -1.98 -14.39
C LEU A 14 -13.96 -2.92 -15.53
N GLY A 15 -13.83 -2.46 -16.77
CA GLY A 15 -13.97 -3.29 -17.95
C GLY A 15 -12.70 -4.12 -18.16
N ALA A 16 -12.83 -5.45 -18.01
CA ALA A 16 -11.91 -6.48 -18.46
C ALA A 16 -10.57 -6.58 -17.73
N MET A 17 -10.57 -6.94 -16.43
CA MET A 17 -9.52 -7.84 -15.95
C MET A 17 -10.04 -9.26 -16.05
N LEU A 18 -9.51 -10.02 -17.00
CA LEU A 18 -9.73 -11.45 -17.13
C LEU A 18 -9.27 -12.11 -15.83
N VAL A 19 -10.23 -12.57 -15.02
CA VAL A 19 -9.96 -13.59 -14.01
C VAL A 19 -9.69 -14.86 -14.79
N VAL A 20 -8.44 -15.18 -15.03
CA VAL A 20 -8.06 -16.52 -15.47
C VAL A 20 -8.18 -17.41 -14.25
N ALA A 21 -9.40 -17.90 -13.99
CA ALA A 21 -9.59 -19.07 -13.17
C ALA A 21 -8.95 -20.23 -13.96
N GLY A 22 -7.70 -20.57 -13.61
CA GLY A 22 -7.01 -21.72 -14.16
C GLY A 22 -7.79 -22.99 -13.76
N GLY A 23 -8.47 -23.61 -14.73
CA GLY A 23 -9.04 -24.93 -14.56
C GLY A 23 -7.93 -25.91 -14.16
N ALA A 24 -8.27 -26.80 -13.21
CA ALA A 24 -7.39 -27.87 -12.72
C ALA A 24 -7.10 -28.90 -13.83
N ASN A 25 -6.12 -28.59 -14.66
CA ASN A 25 -5.36 -29.57 -15.41
C ASN A 25 -4.00 -29.65 -14.73
N ALA A 26 -3.49 -30.86 -14.53
CA ALA A 26 -2.13 -31.10 -14.04
C ALA A 26 -1.12 -30.49 -15.03
N VAL A 27 -0.87 -29.21 -14.89
CA VAL A 27 0.17 -28.48 -15.60
C VAL A 27 1.47 -28.75 -14.86
N GLU A 28 2.52 -29.11 -15.57
CA GLU A 28 3.90 -29.10 -15.06
C GLU A 28 4.13 -27.85 -14.23
N PRO A 29 4.81 -27.91 -13.07
CA PRO A 29 5.01 -26.76 -12.21
C PRO A 29 5.70 -25.66 -13.01
N SER A 30 4.93 -24.65 -13.41
CA SER A 30 5.43 -23.51 -14.15
C SER A 30 6.44 -22.74 -13.31
N ASN A 31 7.59 -22.38 -13.88
CA ASN A 31 8.53 -21.46 -13.27
C ASN A 31 7.92 -20.05 -13.08
N TRP A 32 6.78 -19.76 -13.72
CA TRP A 32 6.06 -18.51 -13.59
C TRP A 32 5.04 -18.58 -12.45
N GLN A 33 5.03 -17.54 -11.64
CA GLN A 33 4.03 -17.31 -10.60
C GLN A 33 3.40 -15.94 -10.83
N SER A 34 2.09 -15.91 -11.04
CA SER A 34 1.34 -14.67 -11.23
C SER A 34 0.42 -14.44 -10.03
N PHE A 35 0.10 -13.18 -9.77
CA PHE A 35 -0.85 -12.81 -8.76
C PHE A 35 -1.67 -11.58 -9.20
N VAL A 36 -2.83 -11.43 -8.61
CA VAL A 36 -3.62 -10.20 -8.62
C VAL A 36 -4.13 -9.92 -7.22
N SER A 37 -4.19 -8.65 -6.85
CA SER A 37 -4.85 -8.23 -5.62
C SER A 37 -5.68 -6.99 -5.84
N VAL A 38 -6.83 -6.93 -5.15
CA VAL A 38 -7.74 -5.78 -5.15
C VAL A 38 -8.07 -5.43 -3.71
N THR A 39 -7.88 -4.16 -3.35
CA THR A 39 -8.08 -3.69 -1.98
C THR A 39 -8.94 -2.42 -1.96
N PRO A 40 -10.29 -2.52 -1.86
CA PRO A 40 -11.08 -1.39 -1.42
C PRO A 40 -10.71 -0.99 0.00
N VAL A 41 -10.63 0.33 0.24
CA VAL A 41 -10.27 0.93 1.52
C VAL A 41 -11.16 2.13 1.81
N TYR A 42 -11.49 2.31 3.08
CA TYR A 42 -12.15 3.49 3.59
C TYR A 42 -11.49 3.94 4.88
N GLN A 43 -11.09 5.21 4.91
CA GLN A 43 -10.68 5.92 6.11
C GLN A 43 -11.79 6.89 6.47
N GLY A 44 -12.36 6.71 7.65
CA GLY A 44 -13.40 7.56 8.18
C GLY A 44 -12.87 8.94 8.56
N LYS A 45 -13.70 9.74 9.18
CA LYS A 45 -13.37 11.11 9.54
C LYS A 45 -12.15 11.19 10.45
N GLY A 46 -11.23 12.09 10.08
CA GLY A 46 -10.18 12.62 10.93
C GLY A 46 -10.42 14.11 11.12
N ASP A 47 -10.74 14.51 12.35
CA ASP A 47 -10.97 15.91 12.71
C ASP A 47 -9.63 16.64 12.85
N PHE A 48 -9.52 17.86 12.32
CA PHE A 48 -8.32 18.69 12.42
C PHE A 48 -8.35 19.55 13.69
N ASP A 49 -7.21 19.74 14.32
CA ASP A 49 -7.06 20.60 15.51
C ASP A 49 -7.56 22.03 15.27
N ASN A 50 -7.38 22.57 14.06
CA ASN A 50 -7.81 23.90 13.67
C ASN A 50 -9.21 23.97 13.02
N GLY A 51 -9.98 22.87 13.15
CA GLY A 51 -11.35 22.74 12.68
C GLY A 51 -11.49 22.25 11.25
N GLY A 52 -12.55 21.51 11.04
CA GLY A 52 -12.81 20.77 9.82
C GLY A 52 -12.43 19.30 9.96
N ASP A 53 -12.80 18.53 8.98
CA ASP A 53 -12.53 17.09 8.92
C ASP A 53 -12.28 16.64 7.49
N PHE A 54 -11.69 15.45 7.33
CA PHE A 54 -11.62 14.77 6.06
C PHE A 54 -11.92 13.30 6.21
N SER A 55 -12.28 12.68 5.12
CA SER A 55 -12.36 11.21 4.96
C SER A 55 -11.81 10.82 3.60
N MET A 56 -11.49 9.55 3.43
CA MET A 56 -10.94 9.03 2.18
C MET A 56 -11.56 7.67 1.86
N SER A 57 -11.98 7.49 0.61
CA SER A 57 -12.29 6.17 0.05
C SER A 57 -11.33 5.86 -1.08
N GLY A 58 -11.09 4.57 -1.35
CA GLY A 58 -10.18 4.22 -2.41
C GLY A 58 -10.18 2.74 -2.77
N ALA A 59 -9.38 2.44 -3.78
CA ALA A 59 -9.10 1.08 -4.22
C ALA A 59 -7.66 0.96 -4.69
N LEU A 60 -6.98 -0.08 -4.22
CA LEU A 60 -5.62 -0.43 -4.65
C LEU A 60 -5.69 -1.71 -5.47
N VAL A 61 -5.08 -1.70 -6.63
CA VAL A 61 -4.99 -2.85 -7.53
C VAL A 61 -3.52 -3.16 -7.80
N ARG A 62 -3.12 -4.40 -7.62
CA ARG A 62 -1.79 -4.89 -7.93
C ARG A 62 -1.93 -6.12 -8.81
N GLY A 63 -1.08 -6.26 -9.79
CA GLY A 63 -0.99 -7.46 -10.60
C GLY A 63 0.44 -7.66 -11.06
N GLY A 64 0.90 -8.90 -11.04
CA GLY A 64 2.27 -9.16 -11.39
C GLY A 64 2.55 -10.61 -11.70
N THR A 65 3.75 -10.83 -12.23
CA THR A 65 4.28 -12.17 -12.49
C THR A 65 5.75 -12.21 -12.14
N ALA A 66 6.22 -13.35 -11.71
CA ALA A 66 7.63 -13.60 -11.40
C ALA A 66 8.07 -14.94 -11.98
N TYR A 67 9.28 -14.98 -12.47
CA TYR A 67 9.95 -16.17 -12.96
C TYR A 67 10.95 -16.67 -11.92
N ASN A 68 10.84 -17.93 -11.54
CA ASN A 68 11.77 -18.63 -10.65
C ASN A 68 12.93 -19.20 -11.45
N LEU A 69 14.15 -18.81 -11.14
CA LEU A 69 15.38 -19.19 -11.85
C LEU A 69 15.90 -20.59 -11.46
N GLY A 70 15.25 -21.30 -10.52
CA GLY A 70 15.56 -22.67 -10.15
C GLY A 70 16.57 -22.83 -8.99
N ASP A 71 17.38 -21.81 -8.70
CA ASP A 71 18.36 -21.78 -7.60
C ASP A 71 17.87 -21.06 -6.34
N GLY A 72 16.57 -20.72 -6.31
CA GLY A 72 15.96 -19.86 -5.29
C GLY A 72 15.96 -18.38 -5.65
N SER A 73 16.53 -18.02 -6.79
CA SER A 73 16.46 -16.67 -7.34
C SER A 73 15.17 -16.42 -8.10
N ARG A 74 14.74 -15.17 -8.16
CA ARG A 74 13.48 -14.77 -8.79
C ARG A 74 13.58 -13.38 -9.40
N VAL A 75 12.96 -13.21 -10.56
CA VAL A 75 12.80 -11.92 -11.23
C VAL A 75 11.34 -11.75 -11.62
N GLY A 76 10.76 -10.58 -11.43
CA GLY A 76 9.36 -10.35 -11.72
C GLY A 76 9.06 -8.95 -12.23
N VAL A 77 7.80 -8.72 -12.52
CA VAL A 77 7.22 -7.40 -12.78
C VAL A 77 5.90 -7.28 -12.04
N THR A 78 5.66 -6.12 -11.45
CA THR A 78 4.41 -5.78 -10.75
C THR A 78 3.91 -4.44 -11.29
N LEU A 79 2.64 -4.41 -11.65
CA LEU A 79 1.90 -3.21 -12.01
C LEU A 79 1.07 -2.76 -10.80
N ASN A 80 1.02 -1.45 -10.59
CA ASN A 80 0.32 -0.81 -9.49
C ASN A 80 -0.70 0.17 -10.05
N TYR A 81 -1.90 0.18 -9.48
CA TYR A 81 -2.88 1.24 -9.66
C TYR A 81 -3.58 1.51 -8.34
N ASP A 82 -3.52 2.75 -7.85
CA ASP A 82 -4.25 3.22 -6.67
C ASP A 82 -5.15 4.38 -7.07
N TYR A 83 -6.34 4.38 -6.54
CA TYR A 83 -7.32 5.44 -6.62
C TYR A 83 -7.74 5.84 -5.22
N TYR A 84 -7.70 7.13 -4.91
CA TYR A 84 -8.14 7.71 -3.66
C TYR A 84 -9.04 8.90 -3.93
N ASP A 85 -10.17 8.96 -3.25
CA ASP A 85 -11.10 10.09 -3.27
C ASP A 85 -11.19 10.67 -1.87
N PHE A 86 -10.72 11.92 -1.73
CA PHE A 86 -10.72 12.65 -0.48
C PHE A 86 -11.92 13.57 -0.42
N SER A 87 -12.62 13.54 0.70
CA SER A 87 -13.74 14.43 1.01
C SER A 87 -13.38 15.28 2.21
N PHE A 88 -13.46 16.59 2.07
CA PHE A 88 -13.18 17.56 3.13
C PHE A 88 -14.47 18.28 3.53
N SER A 89 -14.65 18.53 4.83
CA SER A 89 -15.80 19.26 5.40
C SER A 89 -15.31 20.34 6.33
N ASN A 90 -15.99 21.50 6.32
CA ASN A 90 -15.69 22.63 7.21
C ASN A 90 -14.22 23.04 7.21
N ASN A 91 -13.65 23.28 6.03
CA ASN A 91 -12.22 23.36 5.73
C ASN A 91 -11.42 24.49 6.39
N ASN A 92 -11.74 24.93 7.61
CA ASN A 92 -11.05 26.04 8.29
C ASN A 92 -9.53 25.80 8.36
N ALA A 93 -9.12 24.55 8.56
CA ALA A 93 -7.70 24.19 8.61
C ALA A 93 -6.94 24.47 7.30
N PHE A 94 -7.58 24.33 6.14
CA PHE A 94 -6.96 24.55 4.81
C PHE A 94 -7.54 25.74 4.04
N GLY A 95 -8.40 26.55 4.69
CA GLY A 95 -9.09 27.69 4.06
C GLY A 95 -10.52 27.31 3.65
N THR A 96 -11.08 28.03 2.70
CA THR A 96 -12.48 27.85 2.28
C THR A 96 -12.66 26.76 1.21
N THR A 97 -11.57 26.25 0.65
CA THR A 97 -11.57 25.27 -0.44
C THR A 97 -10.80 24.02 -0.03
N ALA A 98 -11.29 22.85 -0.42
CA ALA A 98 -10.58 21.60 -0.22
C ALA A 98 -9.16 21.67 -0.82
N PRO A 99 -8.12 21.23 -0.12
CA PRO A 99 -6.73 21.34 -0.59
C PRO A 99 -6.45 20.43 -1.81
N TRP A 100 -7.18 19.32 -1.94
CA TRP A 100 -7.17 18.42 -3.10
C TRP A 100 -8.45 17.56 -3.12
N GLY A 101 -8.63 16.78 -4.19
CA GLY A 101 -9.76 15.87 -4.37
C GLY A 101 -9.30 14.45 -4.69
N THR A 102 -9.57 14.00 -5.91
CA THR A 102 -9.22 12.65 -6.37
C THR A 102 -7.75 12.53 -6.73
N VAL A 103 -7.10 11.53 -6.18
CA VAL A 103 -5.67 11.25 -6.36
C VAL A 103 -5.48 9.85 -6.94
N GLN A 104 -4.58 9.71 -7.90
CA GLN A 104 -4.27 8.43 -8.55
C GLN A 104 -2.77 8.15 -8.51
N ARG A 105 -2.42 6.88 -8.35
CA ARG A 105 -1.08 6.36 -8.52
C ARG A 105 -1.11 5.22 -9.51
N TYR A 106 -0.19 5.20 -10.45
CA TYR A 106 0.04 4.08 -11.35
C TYR A 106 1.53 3.93 -11.61
N GLY A 107 1.99 2.70 -11.72
CA GLY A 107 3.42 2.46 -11.87
C GLY A 107 3.78 1.01 -12.05
N VAL A 108 5.09 0.80 -12.18
CA VAL A 108 5.71 -0.51 -12.37
C VAL A 108 6.89 -0.68 -11.42
N THR A 109 7.00 -1.89 -10.87
CA THR A 109 8.14 -2.34 -10.07
C THR A 109 8.71 -3.61 -10.68
N VAL A 110 10.02 -3.75 -10.69
CA VAL A 110 10.73 -4.95 -11.16
C VAL A 110 11.44 -5.61 -9.97
N PRO A 111 10.74 -6.43 -9.17
CA PRO A 111 11.36 -7.11 -8.04
C PRO A 111 12.30 -8.22 -8.52
N MET A 112 13.53 -8.19 -8.00
CA MET A 112 14.56 -9.20 -8.22
C MET A 112 15.07 -9.69 -6.87
N SER A 113 15.27 -10.98 -6.73
CA SER A 113 15.86 -11.60 -5.54
C SER A 113 16.79 -12.73 -5.97
N PHE A 114 18.00 -12.72 -5.47
CA PHE A 114 19.04 -13.69 -5.80
C PHE A 114 19.50 -14.45 -4.56
N ALA A 115 19.52 -15.76 -4.65
CA ALA A 115 20.11 -16.61 -3.63
C ALA A 115 21.64 -16.51 -3.71
N VAL A 116 22.31 -16.23 -2.59
CA VAL A 116 23.79 -16.07 -2.52
C VAL A 116 24.45 -17.13 -1.64
N GLY A 117 23.74 -18.22 -1.34
CA GLY A 117 24.24 -19.35 -0.56
C GLY A 117 23.93 -19.24 0.94
N ASP A 118 24.04 -20.34 1.65
CA ASP A 118 23.87 -20.46 3.12
C ASP A 118 22.57 -19.83 3.66
N GLY A 119 21.48 -19.87 2.85
CA GLY A 119 20.20 -19.27 3.18
C GLY A 119 20.16 -17.74 3.02
N TRP A 120 21.23 -17.09 2.59
CA TRP A 120 21.22 -15.67 2.27
C TRP A 120 20.59 -15.38 0.92
N SER A 121 19.91 -14.27 0.84
CA SER A 121 19.40 -13.70 -0.40
C SER A 121 19.61 -12.18 -0.42
N VAL A 122 19.90 -11.66 -1.60
CA VAL A 122 19.93 -10.21 -1.86
C VAL A 122 18.82 -9.84 -2.83
N GLY A 123 18.22 -8.68 -2.63
CA GLY A 123 17.14 -8.19 -3.48
C GLY A 123 17.40 -6.79 -3.99
N PHE A 124 16.90 -6.52 -5.19
CA PHE A 124 16.87 -5.22 -5.82
C PHE A 124 15.54 -5.02 -6.51
N SER A 125 14.83 -3.94 -6.19
CA SER A 125 13.50 -3.68 -6.75
C SER A 125 13.41 -2.23 -7.18
N PRO A 126 13.80 -1.88 -8.42
CA PRO A 126 13.55 -0.57 -8.99
C PRO A 126 12.07 -0.38 -9.28
N SER A 127 11.60 0.85 -9.13
CA SER A 127 10.23 1.22 -9.47
C SER A 127 10.13 2.63 -10.06
N VAL A 128 9.09 2.80 -10.86
CA VAL A 128 8.67 4.08 -11.43
C VAL A 128 7.17 4.18 -11.25
N ASP A 129 6.71 5.25 -10.62
CA ASP A 129 5.31 5.53 -10.37
C ASP A 129 4.98 6.98 -10.74
N TRP A 130 3.76 7.25 -11.14
CA TRP A 130 3.17 8.57 -11.22
C TRP A 130 2.12 8.68 -10.12
N PHE A 131 2.27 9.67 -9.25
CA PHE A 131 1.36 9.86 -8.13
C PHE A 131 0.84 11.29 -8.12
N LYS A 132 -0.42 11.48 -8.49
CA LYS A 132 -0.97 12.80 -8.79
C LYS A 132 -2.46 12.92 -8.51
N GLU A 133 -2.88 14.14 -8.22
CA GLU A 133 -4.25 14.57 -8.27
C GLU A 133 -4.75 14.64 -9.72
N ASN A 134 -6.04 14.49 -9.95
CA ASN A 134 -6.65 14.73 -11.25
C ASN A 134 -6.36 16.16 -11.72
N GLY A 135 -5.92 16.31 -12.97
CA GLY A 135 -5.51 17.62 -13.54
C GLY A 135 -4.06 18.00 -13.31
N ALA A 136 -3.29 17.26 -12.51
CA ALA A 136 -1.86 17.53 -12.37
C ALA A 136 -1.05 17.02 -13.57
N ASP A 137 0.06 17.69 -13.88
CA ASP A 137 0.99 17.26 -14.94
C ASP A 137 1.67 15.95 -14.59
N SER A 138 1.80 15.05 -15.58
CA SER A 138 2.40 13.74 -15.38
C SER A 138 3.93 13.81 -15.26
N GLY A 139 4.58 14.79 -15.90
CA GLY A 139 6.04 14.97 -15.82
C GLY A 139 6.48 15.31 -14.39
N ASP A 140 5.72 16.17 -13.72
CA ASP A 140 6.02 16.66 -12.37
C ASP A 140 5.54 15.70 -11.25
N SER A 141 4.84 14.63 -11.61
CA SER A 141 4.28 13.63 -10.66
C SER A 141 5.08 12.34 -10.60
N LEU A 142 6.23 12.31 -11.28
CA LEU A 142 7.10 11.14 -11.35
C LEU A 142 7.77 10.85 -10.00
N VAL A 143 7.61 9.63 -9.52
CA VAL A 143 8.32 9.05 -8.38
C VAL A 143 9.12 7.85 -8.87
N TRP A 144 10.42 7.84 -8.66
CA TRP A 144 11.26 6.72 -9.05
C TRP A 144 12.29 6.41 -8.00
N GLY A 145 12.75 5.19 -7.98
CA GLY A 145 13.74 4.76 -7.00
C GLY A 145 13.90 3.27 -6.98
N ALA A 146 14.49 2.79 -5.90
CA ALA A 146 14.71 1.36 -5.71
C ALA A 146 14.77 1.00 -4.22
N THR A 147 14.52 -0.29 -3.95
CA THR A 147 14.86 -0.91 -2.67
C THR A 147 15.99 -1.92 -2.88
N PHE A 148 16.90 -1.97 -1.90
CA PHE A 148 17.93 -2.98 -1.75
C PHE A 148 17.68 -3.76 -0.47
N THR A 149 17.82 -5.08 -0.52
CA THR A 149 17.56 -5.94 0.64
C THR A 149 18.61 -7.01 0.78
N GLY A 150 18.92 -7.36 2.02
CA GLY A 150 19.66 -8.56 2.37
C GLY A 150 18.89 -9.32 3.44
N ALA A 151 18.62 -10.60 3.21
CA ALA A 151 17.86 -11.42 4.16
C ALA A 151 18.45 -12.81 4.29
N LYS A 152 18.36 -13.38 5.49
CA LYS A 152 18.73 -14.76 5.78
C LYS A 152 17.50 -15.58 6.12
N LYS A 153 17.36 -16.71 5.44
CA LYS A 153 16.44 -17.78 5.79
C LYS A 153 17.21 -18.79 6.63
N PHE A 154 16.72 -19.04 7.83
CA PHE A 154 17.29 -19.99 8.78
C PHE A 154 16.79 -21.42 8.50
N ALA A 155 17.46 -22.43 9.09
CA ALA A 155 17.13 -23.84 8.90
C ALA A 155 15.71 -24.19 9.38
N ASP A 156 15.19 -23.50 10.39
CA ASP A 156 13.82 -23.64 10.91
C ASP A 156 12.76 -22.95 10.03
N GLY A 157 13.17 -22.32 8.93
CA GLY A 157 12.31 -21.61 7.98
C GLY A 157 12.05 -20.14 8.31
N ASN A 158 12.52 -19.65 9.46
CA ASN A 158 12.44 -18.25 9.83
C ASN A 158 13.27 -17.38 8.86
N ARG A 159 12.86 -16.12 8.67
CA ARG A 159 13.56 -15.17 7.82
C ARG A 159 13.70 -13.82 8.51
N LEU A 160 14.91 -13.28 8.48
CA LEU A 160 15.21 -11.95 8.97
C LEU A 160 16.11 -11.24 7.98
N GLY A 161 15.88 -9.94 7.78
CA GLY A 161 16.65 -9.14 6.85
C GLY A 161 16.54 -7.66 7.11
N LEU A 162 17.38 -6.92 6.40
CA LEU A 162 17.37 -5.47 6.37
C LEU A 162 17.26 -4.99 4.94
N GLY A 163 16.63 -3.85 4.76
CA GLY A 163 16.55 -3.17 3.48
C GLY A 163 16.78 -1.67 3.62
N VAL A 164 17.10 -1.06 2.49
CA VAL A 164 17.17 0.39 2.31
C VAL A 164 16.37 0.74 1.07
N GLY A 165 15.43 1.67 1.20
CA GLY A 165 14.75 2.30 0.08
C GLY A 165 15.33 3.68 -0.20
N ALA A 166 15.52 4.01 -1.47
CA ALA A 166 15.94 5.33 -1.92
C ALA A 166 15.04 5.77 -3.08
N PHE A 167 14.28 6.85 -2.88
CA PHE A 167 13.28 7.33 -3.84
C PHE A 167 13.34 8.83 -4.03
N SER A 168 13.28 9.26 -5.28
CA SER A 168 12.92 10.62 -5.66
C SER A 168 11.40 10.74 -5.54
N GLN A 169 10.93 11.39 -4.50
CA GLN A 169 9.50 11.56 -4.20
C GLN A 169 9.12 13.02 -4.37
N ILE A 170 8.65 13.41 -5.52
CA ILE A 170 8.14 14.77 -5.83
C ILE A 170 8.77 15.86 -4.95
N GLU A 171 9.74 16.61 -5.47
CA GLU A 171 10.53 17.69 -4.82
C GLU A 171 11.40 17.23 -3.62
N LYS A 172 11.48 15.93 -3.32
CA LYS A 172 12.30 15.42 -2.21
C LYS A 172 12.89 14.06 -2.54
N THR A 173 14.11 13.82 -2.07
CA THR A 173 14.69 12.48 -2.03
C THR A 173 14.50 11.90 -0.63
N LYS A 174 13.97 10.70 -0.55
CA LYS A 174 13.80 9.96 0.69
C LYS A 174 14.67 8.70 0.67
N VAL A 175 15.45 8.55 1.74
CA VAL A 175 16.19 7.32 2.02
C VAL A 175 15.71 6.81 3.38
N PHE A 176 15.34 5.54 3.45
CA PHE A 176 14.84 4.94 4.69
C PHE A 176 15.26 3.48 4.83
N PRO A 177 15.75 3.07 6.00
CA PRO A 177 15.94 1.68 6.31
C PRO A 177 14.62 1.00 6.66
N PHE A 178 14.53 -0.31 6.44
CA PHE A 178 13.41 -1.12 6.90
C PHE A 178 13.84 -2.52 7.27
N LEU A 179 13.06 -3.14 8.17
CA LEU A 179 13.28 -4.48 8.64
C LEU A 179 12.42 -5.46 7.82
N MET A 180 12.97 -6.59 7.46
CA MET A 180 12.25 -7.72 6.87
C MET A 180 12.14 -8.82 7.90
N VAL A 181 10.92 -9.16 8.29
CA VAL A 181 10.64 -10.15 9.33
C VAL A 181 9.62 -11.15 8.83
N ASP A 182 9.94 -12.41 9.00
CA ASP A 182 9.04 -13.53 8.87
C ASP A 182 9.50 -14.58 9.89
N TRP A 183 9.00 -14.42 11.12
CA TRP A 183 9.51 -15.15 12.27
C TRP A 183 8.41 -15.95 12.95
N ARG A 184 8.54 -17.27 12.96
CA ARG A 184 7.67 -18.17 13.67
C ARG A 184 8.07 -18.22 15.14
N LEU A 185 7.21 -17.69 16.01
CA LEU A 185 7.41 -17.71 17.47
C LEU A 185 6.96 -19.04 18.08
N SER A 186 5.95 -19.67 17.45
CA SER A 186 5.45 -21.02 17.80
C SER A 186 4.72 -21.61 16.58
N ASP A 187 4.10 -22.78 16.73
CA ASP A 187 3.30 -23.40 15.65
C ASP A 187 2.12 -22.53 15.20
N ARG A 188 1.63 -21.64 16.07
CA ARG A 188 0.47 -20.80 15.80
C ARG A 188 0.80 -19.31 15.71
N TRP A 189 1.86 -18.83 16.35
CA TRP A 189 2.24 -17.43 16.39
C TRP A 189 3.37 -17.11 15.40
N ARG A 190 3.20 -16.03 14.64
CA ARG A 190 4.18 -15.56 13.66
C ARG A 190 4.26 -14.04 13.64
N LEU A 191 5.47 -13.50 13.67
CA LEU A 191 5.75 -12.08 13.49
C LEU A 191 6.17 -11.83 12.04
N ILE A 192 5.48 -10.92 11.36
CA ILE A 192 5.71 -10.62 9.93
C ILE A 192 5.68 -9.10 9.68
N ASN A 193 6.09 -8.70 8.49
CA ASN A 193 5.71 -7.39 7.98
C ASN A 193 4.26 -7.44 7.45
N PRO A 194 3.50 -6.34 7.54
CA PRO A 194 2.17 -6.25 6.95
C PRO A 194 2.19 -6.49 5.43
N LEU A 195 1.05 -6.92 4.89
CA LEU A 195 0.95 -7.23 3.46
C LEU A 195 1.18 -5.98 2.60
N PRO A 196 2.06 -6.02 1.59
CA PRO A 196 2.29 -4.90 0.68
C PRO A 196 1.06 -4.48 -0.11
N THR A 197 0.12 -5.40 -0.31
CA THR A 197 -1.14 -5.19 -1.03
C THR A 197 -2.26 -4.67 -0.14
N GLY A 198 -2.06 -4.68 1.19
CA GLY A 198 -3.05 -4.21 2.16
C GLY A 198 -3.16 -2.69 2.24
N PRO A 199 -4.22 -2.17 2.88
CA PRO A 199 -4.49 -0.74 2.98
C PRO A 199 -3.56 -0.02 3.97
N THR A 200 -2.79 -0.76 4.74
CA THR A 200 -1.96 -0.26 5.84
C THR A 200 -0.53 0.06 5.43
N GLY A 201 -0.06 -0.51 4.31
CA GLY A 201 1.33 -0.40 3.86
C GLY A 201 2.28 -1.39 4.56
N PRO A 202 3.44 -1.69 3.96
CA PRO A 202 4.36 -2.75 4.41
C PRO A 202 5.37 -2.31 5.49
N ALA A 203 5.49 -1.01 5.77
CA ALA A 203 6.53 -0.48 6.66
C ALA A 203 6.12 -0.60 8.14
N GLY A 204 6.07 -1.82 8.66
CA GLY A 204 5.62 -2.10 10.01
C GLY A 204 5.84 -3.55 10.43
N LEU A 205 5.17 -3.92 11.52
CA LEU A 205 5.15 -5.28 12.05
C LEU A 205 3.72 -5.71 12.37
N GLU A 206 3.48 -7.00 12.22
CA GLU A 206 2.20 -7.64 12.50
C GLU A 206 2.45 -8.97 13.21
N LEU A 207 1.74 -9.21 14.30
CA LEU A 207 1.73 -10.46 15.04
C LEU A 207 0.49 -11.26 14.66
N ASP A 208 0.67 -12.37 13.97
CA ASP A 208 -0.37 -13.27 13.50
C ASP A 208 -0.57 -14.47 14.41
N TYR A 209 -1.82 -14.86 14.59
CA TYR A 209 -2.22 -16.12 15.17
C TYR A 209 -2.98 -16.97 14.16
N ARG A 210 -2.52 -18.20 13.93
CA ARG A 210 -3.13 -19.17 13.03
C ARG A 210 -4.12 -20.04 13.77
N PHE A 211 -5.36 -20.04 13.30
CA PHE A 211 -6.41 -20.94 13.72
C PHE A 211 -6.45 -22.17 12.78
N ASP A 212 -7.19 -23.18 13.20
CA ASP A 212 -7.50 -24.31 12.32
C ASP A 212 -8.46 -23.88 11.19
N GLY A 213 -8.53 -24.67 10.11
CA GLY A 213 -9.46 -24.43 9.03
C GLY A 213 -9.11 -23.25 8.12
N GLY A 214 -7.85 -22.80 8.05
CA GLY A 214 -7.40 -21.76 7.10
C GLY A 214 -7.71 -20.34 7.53
N TRP A 215 -7.96 -20.09 8.82
CA TRP A 215 -8.12 -18.77 9.39
C TRP A 215 -6.84 -18.26 10.06
N THR A 216 -6.59 -16.96 9.94
CA THR A 216 -5.54 -16.26 10.67
C THR A 216 -6.09 -14.93 11.17
N ALA A 217 -5.72 -14.51 12.37
CA ALA A 217 -5.97 -13.16 12.86
C ALA A 217 -4.64 -12.53 13.27
N GLY A 218 -4.46 -11.27 12.94
CA GLY A 218 -3.26 -10.51 13.26
C GLY A 218 -3.58 -9.15 13.84
N VAL A 219 -2.65 -8.64 14.63
CA VAL A 219 -2.63 -7.25 15.10
C VAL A 219 -1.31 -6.63 14.69
N GLY A 220 -1.37 -5.42 14.14
CA GLY A 220 -0.18 -4.78 13.61
C GLY A 220 -0.25 -3.26 13.63
N ALA A 221 0.91 -2.68 13.36
CA ALA A 221 1.04 -1.26 13.09
C ALA A 221 2.05 -1.05 11.97
N SER A 222 1.82 -0.02 11.16
CA SER A 222 2.71 0.34 10.05
C SER A 222 2.77 1.85 9.89
N TYR A 223 3.76 2.34 9.18
CA TYR A 223 3.83 3.74 8.76
C TYR A 223 3.42 3.86 7.30
N ARG A 224 2.47 4.76 7.02
CA ARG A 224 1.98 5.03 5.67
C ARG A 224 2.20 6.49 5.31
N VAL A 225 2.61 6.73 4.06
CA VAL A 225 2.71 8.06 3.45
C VAL A 225 2.16 8.00 2.04
N LEU A 226 1.24 8.89 1.74
CA LEU A 226 0.76 9.20 0.39
C LEU A 226 1.27 10.60 0.05
N ARG A 227 2.12 10.73 -0.98
CA ARG A 227 2.70 12.01 -1.41
C ARG A 227 2.54 12.13 -2.91
N PHE A 228 1.87 13.19 -3.36
CA PHE A 228 1.40 13.32 -4.74
C PHE A 228 1.45 14.78 -5.21
N ARG A 229 1.54 14.97 -6.52
CA ARG A 229 1.44 16.29 -7.17
C ARG A 229 -0.01 16.77 -7.15
N LEU A 230 -0.22 18.04 -6.77
CA LEU A 230 -1.51 18.71 -6.81
C LEU A 230 -1.80 19.22 -8.23
N SER A 231 -3.09 19.41 -8.52
CA SER A 231 -3.58 19.96 -9.78
C SER A 231 -2.96 21.35 -10.09
N ASP A 232 -2.78 21.64 -11.36
CA ASP A 232 -2.35 22.95 -11.84
C ASP A 232 -3.43 24.04 -11.68
N THR A 233 -4.70 23.64 -11.55
CA THR A 233 -5.86 24.53 -11.39
C THR A 233 -6.39 24.57 -9.94
N GLY A 234 -5.77 23.83 -9.01
CA GLY A 234 -6.17 23.76 -7.61
C GLY A 234 -5.78 25.00 -6.79
N PRO A 235 -6.15 25.04 -5.48
CA PRO A 235 -5.82 26.14 -4.58
C PRO A 235 -4.32 26.39 -4.43
N VAL A 236 -3.50 25.35 -4.59
CA VAL A 236 -2.03 25.42 -4.62
C VAL A 236 -1.57 24.76 -5.92
N SER A 237 -1.56 25.57 -6.98
CA SER A 237 -1.21 25.14 -8.33
C SER A 237 0.15 24.44 -8.36
N ASN A 238 0.19 23.22 -8.94
CA ASN A 238 1.38 22.38 -9.05
C ASN A 238 2.09 22.12 -7.71
N GLY A 239 1.40 22.30 -6.58
CA GLY A 239 1.94 22.02 -5.25
C GLY A 239 2.08 20.53 -4.97
N VAL A 240 2.38 20.20 -3.72
CA VAL A 240 2.50 18.82 -3.27
C VAL A 240 1.56 18.58 -2.08
N GLY A 241 0.70 17.58 -2.22
CA GLY A 241 -0.12 17.05 -1.14
C GLY A 241 0.57 15.86 -0.48
N GLN A 242 0.41 15.74 0.83
CA GLN A 242 0.88 14.58 1.57
C GLN A 242 -0.09 14.22 2.69
N GLU A 243 -0.46 12.96 2.78
CA GLU A 243 -1.09 12.34 3.94
C GLU A 243 -0.11 11.34 4.54
N SER A 244 0.06 11.36 5.86
CA SER A 244 0.89 10.41 6.57
C SER A 244 0.28 10.04 7.92
N GLY A 245 0.57 8.82 8.40
CA GLY A 245 0.07 8.36 9.69
C GLY A 245 0.53 6.93 9.98
N VAL A 246 0.09 6.45 11.13
CA VAL A 246 0.38 5.11 11.64
C VAL A 246 -0.93 4.32 11.71
N PRO A 247 -1.30 3.54 10.66
CA PRO A 247 -2.34 2.53 10.78
C PRO A 247 -2.02 1.54 11.89
N VAL A 248 -2.90 1.46 12.89
CA VAL A 248 -2.93 0.41 13.92
C VAL A 248 -4.16 -0.43 13.62
N PHE A 249 -3.99 -1.73 13.38
CA PHE A 249 -5.03 -2.54 12.77
C PHE A 249 -5.12 -3.96 13.32
N LEU A 250 -6.31 -4.52 13.18
CA LEU A 250 -6.57 -5.95 13.22
C LEU A 250 -6.77 -6.44 11.80
N ARG A 251 -6.24 -7.61 11.47
CA ARG A 251 -6.47 -8.30 10.21
C ARG A 251 -7.05 -9.69 10.48
N VAL A 252 -8.11 -10.04 9.79
CA VAL A 252 -8.64 -11.41 9.75
C VAL A 252 -8.52 -11.93 8.33
N THR A 253 -7.86 -13.07 8.17
CA THR A 253 -7.59 -13.69 6.89
C THR A 253 -8.33 -15.01 6.77
N ARG A 254 -8.98 -15.22 5.62
CA ARG A 254 -9.45 -16.53 5.19
C ARG A 254 -8.62 -16.98 3.99
N ASN A 255 -7.86 -18.06 4.16
CA ASN A 255 -7.19 -18.73 3.05
C ASN A 255 -8.13 -19.77 2.44
N PHE A 256 -8.41 -19.64 1.14
CA PHE A 256 -9.23 -20.61 0.39
C PHE A 256 -8.35 -21.66 -0.28
N SER A 257 -7.14 -21.26 -0.69
CA SER A 257 -6.10 -22.14 -1.24
C SER A 257 -4.71 -21.54 -0.92
N GLU A 258 -3.65 -22.15 -1.43
CA GLU A 258 -2.29 -21.60 -1.32
C GLU A 258 -2.12 -20.27 -2.07
N GLN A 259 -2.96 -20.00 -3.06
CA GLN A 259 -2.89 -18.82 -3.93
C GLN A 259 -4.01 -17.81 -3.64
N MET A 260 -5.14 -18.24 -3.05
CA MET A 260 -6.31 -17.39 -2.86
C MET A 260 -6.57 -17.10 -1.39
N ALA A 261 -6.63 -15.82 -1.07
CA ALA A 261 -6.95 -15.36 0.28
C ALA A 261 -7.82 -14.10 0.27
N LEU A 262 -8.58 -13.93 1.34
CA LEU A 262 -9.35 -12.74 1.64
C LEU A 262 -8.92 -12.21 3.00
N HIS A 263 -8.56 -10.93 3.06
CA HIS A 263 -8.07 -10.27 4.26
C HIS A 263 -9.00 -9.11 4.60
N PHE A 264 -9.59 -9.14 5.78
CA PHE A 264 -10.40 -8.05 6.34
C PHE A 264 -9.53 -7.24 7.29
N TYR A 265 -9.57 -5.91 7.16
CA TYR A 265 -8.85 -4.96 8.01
C TYR A 265 -9.85 -4.07 8.74
N GLY A 266 -9.60 -3.86 10.01
CA GLY A 266 -10.27 -2.86 10.83
C GLY A 266 -9.29 -2.23 11.79
N GLY A 267 -9.31 -0.90 11.92
CA GLY A 267 -8.36 -0.20 12.78
C GLY A 267 -8.54 1.30 12.78
N VAL A 268 -7.47 2.00 13.09
CA VAL A 268 -7.42 3.46 13.08
C VAL A 268 -6.08 3.93 12.49
N VAL A 269 -6.09 5.08 11.85
CA VAL A 269 -4.86 5.82 11.50
C VAL A 269 -4.58 6.81 12.63
N ALA A 270 -3.53 6.54 13.41
CA ALA A 270 -3.10 7.36 14.52
C ALA A 270 -1.94 8.28 14.12
N GLY A 271 -1.77 9.41 14.84
CA GLY A 271 -0.68 10.38 14.58
C GLY A 271 -0.71 10.90 13.16
N GLY A 272 -1.91 11.10 12.64
CA GLY A 272 -2.15 11.48 11.27
C GLY A 272 -1.82 12.93 10.99
N LYS A 273 -1.28 13.21 9.78
CA LYS A 273 -0.93 14.56 9.31
C LYS A 273 -1.30 14.73 7.86
N LEU A 274 -1.92 15.86 7.55
CA LEU A 274 -2.04 16.36 6.19
C LEU A 274 -1.10 17.54 5.99
N ARG A 275 -0.40 17.58 4.85
CA ARG A 275 0.54 18.64 4.51
C ARG A 275 0.31 19.11 3.08
N VAL A 276 0.37 20.42 2.90
CA VAL A 276 0.41 21.10 1.60
C VAL A 276 1.73 21.83 1.47
N GLU A 277 2.40 21.63 0.36
CA GLU A 277 3.65 22.29 -0.01
C GLU A 277 3.45 23.05 -1.34
N ASN A 278 4.25 24.09 -1.59
CA ASN A 278 4.26 24.76 -2.88
C ASN A 278 4.89 23.89 -3.98
N ALA A 279 4.97 24.39 -5.20
CA ALA A 279 5.55 23.69 -6.35
C ALA A 279 7.04 23.33 -6.17
N SER A 280 7.76 24.03 -5.30
CA SER A 280 9.18 23.77 -4.97
C SER A 280 9.36 22.84 -3.75
N GLY A 281 8.27 22.34 -3.17
CA GLY A 281 8.31 21.46 -2.00
C GLY A 281 8.48 22.14 -0.65
N ASP A 282 8.33 23.48 -0.59
CA ASP A 282 8.33 24.21 0.69
C ASP A 282 6.97 24.07 1.37
N LYS A 283 6.99 23.82 2.67
CA LYS A 283 5.78 23.64 3.47
C LYS A 283 4.98 24.95 3.56
N LEU A 284 3.75 24.93 3.05
CA LEU A 284 2.79 26.02 3.21
C LEU A 284 1.91 25.80 4.45
N ARG A 285 1.40 24.57 4.62
CA ARG A 285 0.53 24.20 5.74
C ARG A 285 0.70 22.76 6.13
N GLU A 286 0.51 22.47 7.41
CA GLU A 286 0.48 21.13 7.96
C GLU A 286 -0.51 21.11 9.12
N GLU A 287 -1.40 20.13 9.11
CA GLU A 287 -2.42 19.93 10.14
C GLU A 287 -2.35 18.49 10.65
N ASP A 288 -2.39 18.36 11.95
CA ASP A 288 -2.60 17.07 12.60
C ASP A 288 -4.10 16.72 12.56
N PHE A 289 -4.42 15.44 12.55
CA PHE A 289 -5.80 14.97 12.65
C PHE A 289 -5.95 13.86 13.68
N ASP A 290 -7.12 13.84 14.31
CA ASP A 290 -7.50 12.85 15.30
C ASP A 290 -7.50 11.43 14.71
N PRO A 291 -7.33 10.37 15.52
CA PRO A 291 -7.34 9.00 15.05
C PRO A 291 -8.57 8.67 14.20
N ALA A 292 -8.34 8.45 12.90
CA ALA A 292 -9.38 8.20 11.91
C ALA A 292 -9.64 6.70 11.75
N PRO A 293 -10.89 6.21 11.80
CA PRO A 293 -11.22 4.80 11.57
C PRO A 293 -10.75 4.34 10.20
N LEU A 294 -10.21 3.13 10.12
CA LEU A 294 -9.74 2.50 8.88
C LEU A 294 -10.39 1.14 8.72
N VAL A 295 -11.00 0.90 7.56
CA VAL A 295 -11.48 -0.43 7.16
C VAL A 295 -11.01 -0.75 5.75
N GLY A 296 -10.78 -2.01 5.49
CA GLY A 296 -10.35 -2.47 4.17
C GLY A 296 -10.61 -3.96 3.96
N LEU A 297 -10.60 -4.34 2.70
CA LEU A 297 -10.75 -5.71 2.28
C LEU A 297 -9.74 -5.97 1.17
N THR A 298 -8.85 -6.95 1.35
CA THR A 298 -7.90 -7.33 0.29
C THR A 298 -8.22 -8.74 -0.19
N PHE A 299 -8.54 -8.86 -1.45
CA PHE A 299 -8.54 -10.13 -2.16
C PHE A 299 -7.17 -10.34 -2.82
N VAL A 300 -6.62 -11.53 -2.71
CA VAL A 300 -5.40 -11.98 -3.40
C VAL A 300 -5.72 -13.29 -4.11
N GLY A 301 -5.33 -13.38 -5.39
CA GLY A 301 -5.51 -14.57 -6.23
C GLY A 301 -4.41 -14.73 -7.27
#